data_addc21c75cc4232f363dbadf63b4b76d
#
_entry.id   addc21c75cc4232f363dbadf63b4b76d
#
_cell.length_a   1.000
_cell.length_b   1.000
_cell.length_c   1.000
_cell.angle_alpha   90.00
_cell.angle_beta   90.00
_cell.angle_gamma   90.00
#
_symmetry.space_group_name_H-M   'P 1'
#
loop_
_entity.id
_entity.type
_entity.pdbx_description
1 polymer ?
#
loop_
_entity_poly.entity_id
_entity_poly.type
_entity_poly.pdbx_seq_one_letter_code
_entity_poly.pdbx_strand_id
1 'polypeptide(L)'
;IHRLHVSEFGKICAKYPDKAQEVVTGSIPAVPMNGVLVIESTAEGHDGDFFKMVQIAESNEASRKALTARDYRLHFYAWWMEPKYRIDAYTVDLTREDHEYFEKVEVEVKKALGLDLRLDAEQKAWYVATKRADFSGAEERMWQEYPSYPAEAFQVSTEGNWYAKDMIELRKRGGITRVPRLDLPVNTFWDIGNSDGTAIWFHQDLRGEDRFIDYYEGHNEDLRHYVAELRAKGFVFDTHYLPHDADHKRLSDYNRSTREMLQDLMPGERFTVVPLITELVAGIQQTRKHLKGAYFDETGCDKGIKRIEGYRKRFNRAEGRYTSDPDKSNGCSEGADALRQWAQAKELGMVGSASKQQSYDEPPPPDWRT
;
A
#
# COMPACT_ATOMS: atom_id res chain seq x y z
N ILE A 1 -35.99 1.98 6.01
CA ILE A 1 -35.12 2.65 7.00
C ILE A 1 -34.98 4.11 6.58
N HIS A 2 -35.61 5.06 7.29
CA HIS A 2 -35.52 6.49 6.93
C HIS A 2 -34.25 7.17 7.44
N ARG A 3 -33.57 6.57 8.42
CA ARG A 3 -32.30 7.05 8.98
C ARG A 3 -31.40 5.85 9.21
N LEU A 4 -30.18 5.91 8.68
CA LEU A 4 -29.12 4.93 8.94
C LEU A 4 -27.88 5.68 9.41
N HIS A 5 -27.32 5.24 10.52
CA HIS A 5 -26.03 5.67 11.01
C HIS A 5 -25.11 4.46 11.07
N VAL A 6 -24.01 4.51 10.34
CA VAL A 6 -22.96 3.48 10.36
C VAL A 6 -21.75 4.07 11.06
N SER A 7 -21.51 3.60 12.28
CA SER A 7 -20.39 4.03 13.12
C SER A 7 -19.17 3.15 12.89
N GLU A 8 -17.99 3.73 12.97
CA GLU A 8 -16.69 3.06 12.85
C GLU A 8 -16.52 2.29 11.52
N PHE A 9 -17.06 2.82 10.42
CA PHE A 9 -17.08 2.12 9.15
C PHE A 9 -15.68 1.88 8.58
N GLY A 10 -14.72 2.78 8.80
CA GLY A 10 -13.31 2.56 8.45
C GLY A 10 -12.72 1.33 9.14
N LYS A 11 -13.00 1.17 10.45
CA LYS A 11 -12.57 -0.02 11.21
C LYS A 11 -13.25 -1.30 10.71
N ILE A 12 -14.52 -1.19 10.31
CA ILE A 12 -15.25 -2.33 9.71
C ILE A 12 -14.59 -2.71 8.38
N CYS A 13 -14.31 -1.75 7.50
CA CYS A 13 -13.63 -1.99 6.22
C CYS A 13 -12.27 -2.68 6.41
N ALA A 14 -11.49 -2.22 7.39
CA ALA A 14 -10.14 -2.76 7.62
C ALA A 14 -10.13 -4.15 8.27
N LYS A 15 -11.11 -4.45 9.14
CA LYS A 15 -11.10 -5.71 9.93
C LYS A 15 -12.05 -6.77 9.41
N TYR A 16 -13.11 -6.37 8.74
CA TYR A 16 -14.21 -7.23 8.30
C TYR A 16 -14.69 -6.81 6.90
N PRO A 17 -13.87 -6.96 5.85
CA PRO A 17 -14.19 -6.49 4.49
C PRO A 17 -15.50 -7.08 3.95
N ASP A 18 -15.80 -8.34 4.25
CA ASP A 18 -17.07 -8.97 3.85
C ASP A 18 -18.28 -8.26 4.48
N LYS A 19 -18.19 -7.89 5.77
CA LYS A 19 -19.25 -7.11 6.44
C LYS A 19 -19.36 -5.69 5.90
N ALA A 20 -18.23 -5.08 5.53
CA ALA A 20 -18.27 -3.79 4.86
C ALA A 20 -19.02 -3.89 3.53
N GLN A 21 -18.75 -4.93 2.75
CA GLN A 21 -19.47 -5.20 1.50
C GLN A 21 -20.98 -5.38 1.73
N GLU A 22 -21.40 -6.10 2.77
CA GLU A 22 -22.81 -6.25 3.14
C GLU A 22 -23.47 -4.90 3.51
N VAL A 23 -22.74 -4.02 4.19
CA VAL A 23 -23.22 -2.65 4.48
C VAL A 23 -23.43 -1.88 3.18
N VAL A 24 -22.45 -1.90 2.28
CA VAL A 24 -22.49 -1.16 1.00
C VAL A 24 -23.59 -1.67 0.07
N THR A 25 -23.78 -2.99 -0.02
CA THR A 25 -24.71 -3.61 -0.97
C THR A 25 -26.11 -3.84 -0.40
N GLY A 26 -26.25 -3.94 0.92
CA GLY A 26 -27.51 -4.25 1.59
C GLY A 26 -28.07 -3.09 2.41
N SER A 27 -27.33 -2.56 3.36
CA SER A 27 -27.86 -1.57 4.32
C SER A 27 -28.00 -0.18 3.71
N ILE A 28 -27.00 0.29 2.97
CA ILE A 28 -27.00 1.62 2.34
C ILE A 28 -28.13 1.76 1.31
N PRO A 29 -28.35 0.82 0.38
CA PRO A 29 -29.44 0.90 -0.59
C PRO A 29 -30.85 0.85 0.02
N ALA A 30 -30.98 0.35 1.25
CA ALA A 30 -32.26 0.31 1.95
C ALA A 30 -32.71 1.70 2.47
N VAL A 31 -31.85 2.71 2.41
CA VAL A 31 -32.19 4.10 2.74
C VAL A 31 -32.81 4.79 1.53
N PRO A 32 -34.07 5.26 1.58
CA PRO A 32 -34.71 5.94 0.46
C PRO A 32 -34.07 7.29 0.16
N MET A 33 -34.32 7.85 -1.03
CA MET A 33 -33.74 9.11 -1.48
C MET A 33 -34.01 10.33 -0.58
N ASN A 34 -35.12 10.29 0.15
CA ASN A 34 -35.48 11.30 1.15
C ASN A 34 -35.09 10.92 2.59
N GLY A 35 -34.31 9.85 2.74
CA GLY A 35 -33.76 9.41 4.01
C GLY A 35 -32.49 10.15 4.38
N VAL A 36 -31.98 9.84 5.58
CA VAL A 36 -30.71 10.38 6.09
C VAL A 36 -29.74 9.21 6.29
N LEU A 37 -28.57 9.31 5.66
CA LEU A 37 -27.48 8.38 5.82
C LEU A 37 -26.28 9.12 6.41
N VAL A 38 -25.77 8.63 7.54
CA VAL A 38 -24.54 9.13 8.17
C VAL A 38 -23.59 7.94 8.28
N ILE A 39 -22.39 8.12 7.77
CA ILE A 39 -21.30 7.15 7.89
C ILE A 39 -20.15 7.88 8.55
N GLU A 40 -19.65 7.37 9.68
CA GLU A 40 -18.54 8.01 10.38
C GLU A 40 -17.51 6.98 10.85
N SER A 41 -16.28 7.43 10.98
CA SER A 41 -15.17 6.64 11.53
C SER A 41 -13.96 7.54 11.76
N THR A 42 -13.03 7.07 12.63
CA THR A 42 -11.61 7.39 12.48
C THR A 42 -11.06 6.69 11.23
N ALA A 43 -10.00 7.23 10.67
CA ALA A 43 -9.39 6.67 9.45
C ALA A 43 -8.63 5.37 9.76
N GLU A 44 -8.67 4.42 8.83
CA GLU A 44 -7.96 3.13 8.94
C GLU A 44 -7.14 2.88 7.65
N GLY A 45 -6.18 3.77 7.39
CA GLY A 45 -5.29 3.65 6.22
C GLY A 45 -5.89 4.12 4.90
N HIS A 46 -5.18 3.83 3.80
CA HIS A 46 -5.49 4.32 2.45
C HIS A 46 -6.27 3.31 1.59
N ASP A 47 -7.05 2.41 2.19
CA ASP A 47 -7.83 1.40 1.46
C ASP A 47 -9.22 1.18 2.08
N GLY A 48 -10.06 0.44 1.34
CA GLY A 48 -11.42 0.12 1.75
C GLY A 48 -12.47 1.14 1.30
N ASP A 49 -13.73 0.76 1.47
CA ASP A 49 -14.85 1.55 0.95
C ASP A 49 -15.00 2.90 1.66
N PHE A 50 -14.71 2.97 2.96
CA PHE A 50 -14.75 4.24 3.68
C PHE A 50 -13.75 5.27 3.12
N PHE A 51 -12.51 4.86 2.88
CA PHE A 51 -11.50 5.73 2.27
C PHE A 51 -11.93 6.21 0.87
N LYS A 52 -12.44 5.29 0.03
CA LYS A 52 -12.94 5.63 -1.31
C LYS A 52 -14.10 6.63 -1.25
N MET A 53 -15.04 6.45 -0.30
CA MET A 53 -16.15 7.37 -0.08
C MET A 53 -15.67 8.77 0.31
N VAL A 54 -14.68 8.85 1.20
CA VAL A 54 -14.06 10.13 1.59
C VAL A 54 -13.40 10.80 0.39
N GLN A 55 -12.58 10.08 -0.37
CA GLN A 55 -11.91 10.63 -1.57
C GLN A 55 -12.90 11.17 -2.62
N ILE A 56 -14.00 10.43 -2.86
CA ILE A 56 -15.05 10.89 -3.78
C ILE A 56 -15.71 12.16 -3.24
N ALA A 57 -16.02 12.24 -1.94
CA ALA A 57 -16.63 13.40 -1.34
C ALA A 57 -15.71 14.63 -1.41
N GLU A 58 -14.42 14.48 -1.12
CA GLU A 58 -13.41 15.54 -1.28
C GLU A 58 -13.29 16.02 -2.74
N SER A 59 -13.25 15.08 -3.70
CA SER A 59 -13.19 15.40 -5.12
C SER A 59 -14.43 16.17 -5.58
N ASN A 60 -15.61 15.79 -5.11
CA ASN A 60 -16.85 16.47 -5.40
C ASN A 60 -16.86 17.92 -4.85
N GLU A 61 -16.40 18.11 -3.62
CA GLU A 61 -16.25 19.47 -3.03
C GLU A 61 -15.25 20.32 -3.82
N ALA A 62 -14.07 19.78 -4.14
CA ALA A 62 -13.03 20.48 -4.90
C ALA A 62 -13.52 20.89 -6.29
N SER A 63 -14.31 20.04 -6.96
CA SER A 63 -14.85 20.32 -8.31
C SER A 63 -15.96 21.38 -8.33
N ARG A 64 -16.50 21.77 -7.17
CA ARG A 64 -17.64 22.71 -7.02
C ARG A 64 -18.88 22.32 -7.83
N LYS A 65 -19.03 21.04 -8.17
CA LYS A 65 -20.22 20.54 -8.88
C LYS A 65 -21.41 20.48 -7.94
N ALA A 66 -22.61 20.65 -8.50
CA ALA A 66 -23.84 20.39 -7.75
C ALA A 66 -23.89 18.90 -7.37
N LEU A 67 -24.03 18.62 -6.10
CA LEU A 67 -24.18 17.26 -5.59
C LEU A 67 -25.56 16.70 -5.95
N THR A 68 -25.58 15.45 -6.39
CA THR A 68 -26.83 14.67 -6.53
C THR A 68 -27.29 14.17 -5.16
N ALA A 69 -28.51 13.68 -5.09
CA ALA A 69 -29.02 13.06 -3.86
C ALA A 69 -28.31 11.74 -3.48
N ARG A 70 -27.40 11.26 -4.31
CA ARG A 70 -26.59 10.05 -4.05
C ARG A 70 -25.15 10.36 -3.65
N ASP A 71 -24.74 11.61 -3.78
CA ASP A 71 -23.37 12.00 -3.46
C ASP A 71 -23.21 12.25 -1.96
N TYR A 72 -22.07 11.85 -1.44
CA TYR A 72 -21.71 12.13 -0.05
C TYR A 72 -21.07 13.52 0.06
N ARG A 73 -21.32 14.15 1.20
CA ARG A 73 -20.60 15.35 1.66
C ARG A 73 -19.67 14.94 2.79
N LEU A 74 -18.41 15.38 2.72
CA LEU A 74 -17.45 15.17 3.78
C LEU A 74 -17.68 16.19 4.91
N HIS A 75 -17.76 15.70 6.13
CA HIS A 75 -17.70 16.50 7.36
C HIS A 75 -16.45 16.04 8.12
N PHE A 76 -15.45 16.90 8.18
CA PHE A 76 -14.22 16.63 8.90
C PHE A 76 -14.19 17.42 10.20
N TYR A 77 -13.90 16.72 11.30
CA TYR A 77 -13.81 17.31 12.64
C TYR A 77 -12.40 17.13 13.18
N ALA A 78 -11.60 18.19 13.09
CA ALA A 78 -10.25 18.19 13.61
C ALA A 78 -10.23 18.35 15.14
N TRP A 79 -9.20 17.81 15.79
CA TRP A 79 -9.05 17.89 17.23
C TRP A 79 -9.06 19.32 17.75
N TRP A 80 -8.49 20.26 17.04
CA TRP A 80 -8.41 21.67 17.45
C TRP A 80 -9.76 22.42 17.38
N MET A 81 -10.77 21.81 16.80
CA MET A 81 -12.14 22.34 16.80
C MET A 81 -12.84 22.05 18.13
N GLU A 82 -12.35 21.12 18.96
CA GLU A 82 -12.94 20.81 20.27
C GLU A 82 -12.43 21.80 21.35
N PRO A 83 -13.29 22.66 21.91
CA PRO A 83 -12.86 23.67 22.87
C PRO A 83 -12.29 23.12 24.18
N LYS A 84 -12.56 21.85 24.50
CA LYS A 84 -12.10 21.21 25.73
C LYS A 84 -10.68 20.64 25.62
N TYR A 85 -10.12 20.54 24.42
CA TYR A 85 -8.77 20.00 24.20
C TYR A 85 -7.71 21.06 24.49
N ARG A 86 -7.58 21.40 25.79
CA ARG A 86 -6.69 22.42 26.33
C ARG A 86 -6.19 22.00 27.71
N ILE A 87 -4.92 22.24 27.99
CA ILE A 87 -4.32 22.12 29.33
C ILE A 87 -3.38 23.30 29.57
N ASP A 88 -3.00 23.50 30.84
CA ASP A 88 -2.04 24.54 31.18
C ASP A 88 -0.73 24.35 30.44
N ALA A 89 -0.38 25.32 29.62
CA ALA A 89 0.82 25.29 28.76
C ALA A 89 2.14 25.20 29.55
N TYR A 90 2.15 25.67 30.80
CA TYR A 90 3.35 25.58 31.66
C TYR A 90 3.65 24.17 32.15
N THR A 91 2.74 23.23 31.97
CA THR A 91 2.93 21.84 32.41
C THR A 91 3.58 20.93 31.37
N VAL A 92 3.82 21.43 30.15
CA VAL A 92 4.35 20.64 29.03
C VAL A 92 5.46 21.39 28.31
N ASP A 93 6.64 20.79 28.30
CA ASP A 93 7.75 21.29 27.48
C ASP A 93 7.56 20.81 26.03
N LEU A 94 7.44 21.76 25.09
CA LEU A 94 7.39 21.52 23.67
C LEU A 94 8.81 21.43 23.10
N THR A 95 9.08 20.38 22.31
CA THR A 95 10.34 20.21 21.61
C THR A 95 10.37 21.06 20.33
N ARG A 96 11.54 21.19 19.72
CA ARG A 96 11.67 21.84 18.40
C ARG A 96 10.83 21.13 17.35
N GLU A 97 10.80 19.79 17.37
CA GLU A 97 10.00 18.97 16.45
C GLU A 97 8.50 19.22 16.63
N ASP A 98 8.03 19.38 17.88
CA ASP A 98 6.64 19.74 18.16
C ASP A 98 6.29 21.12 17.56
N HIS A 99 7.18 22.10 17.63
CA HIS A 99 6.97 23.41 17.01
C HIS A 99 6.90 23.32 15.49
N GLU A 100 7.86 22.62 14.85
CA GLU A 100 7.88 22.40 13.40
C GLU A 100 6.61 21.67 12.92
N TYR A 101 6.11 20.71 13.69
CA TYR A 101 4.85 20.03 13.41
C TYR A 101 3.66 21.02 13.40
N PHE A 102 3.51 21.86 14.42
CA PHE A 102 2.39 22.78 14.48
C PHE A 102 2.43 23.87 13.39
N GLU A 103 3.61 24.34 13.02
CA GLU A 103 3.77 25.24 11.88
C GLU A 103 3.31 24.58 10.57
N LYS A 104 3.69 23.32 10.35
CA LYS A 104 3.20 22.51 9.22
C LYS A 104 1.68 22.36 9.25
N VAL A 105 1.10 22.05 10.41
CA VAL A 105 -0.36 21.91 10.58
C VAL A 105 -1.09 23.18 10.16
N GLU A 106 -0.66 24.35 10.61
CA GLU A 106 -1.27 25.64 10.25
C GLU A 106 -1.26 25.89 8.73
N VAL A 107 -0.16 25.51 8.05
CA VAL A 107 -0.03 25.62 6.60
C VAL A 107 -0.95 24.62 5.88
N GLU A 108 -0.95 23.36 6.29
CA GLU A 108 -1.75 22.31 5.63
C GLU A 108 -3.24 22.49 5.87
N VAL A 109 -3.66 22.99 7.04
CA VAL A 109 -5.07 23.35 7.31
C VAL A 109 -5.53 24.48 6.38
N LYS A 110 -4.71 25.50 6.16
CA LYS A 110 -5.03 26.58 5.21
C LYS A 110 -5.19 26.03 3.80
N LYS A 111 -4.33 25.15 3.39
CA LYS A 111 -4.36 24.54 2.05
C LYS A 111 -5.56 23.58 1.88
N ALA A 112 -5.83 22.72 2.86
CA ALA A 112 -6.86 21.69 2.75
C ALA A 112 -8.28 22.21 3.04
N LEU A 113 -8.43 23.10 4.03
CA LEU A 113 -9.73 23.55 4.54
C LEU A 113 -10.00 25.03 4.26
N GLY A 114 -9.02 25.79 3.76
CA GLY A 114 -9.14 27.23 3.51
C GLY A 114 -9.22 28.08 4.78
N LEU A 115 -8.88 27.52 5.95
CA LEU A 115 -8.98 28.16 7.25
C LEU A 115 -7.63 28.72 7.70
N ASP A 116 -7.61 29.94 8.23
CA ASP A 116 -6.42 30.53 8.85
C ASP A 116 -6.36 30.09 10.34
N LEU A 117 -5.90 28.86 10.56
CA LEU A 117 -5.72 28.32 11.92
C LEU A 117 -4.54 28.98 12.62
N ARG A 118 -4.72 29.28 13.91
CA ARG A 118 -3.66 29.62 14.84
C ARG A 118 -3.86 28.84 16.13
N LEU A 119 -2.98 27.87 16.36
CA LEU A 119 -3.01 27.07 17.57
C LEU A 119 -2.41 27.85 18.73
N ASP A 120 -3.16 27.94 19.82
CA ASP A 120 -2.64 28.57 21.05
C ASP A 120 -1.78 27.59 21.90
N ALA A 121 -1.15 28.13 22.92
CA ALA A 121 -0.22 27.36 23.74
C ALA A 121 -0.88 26.20 24.51
N GLU A 122 -2.13 26.38 24.96
CA GLU A 122 -2.88 25.37 25.71
C GLU A 122 -3.32 24.21 24.81
N GLN A 123 -3.69 24.50 23.57
CA GLN A 123 -4.00 23.47 22.56
C GLN A 123 -2.76 22.65 22.20
N LYS A 124 -1.64 23.32 21.96
CA LYS A 124 -0.35 22.64 21.65
C LYS A 124 0.08 21.76 22.83
N ALA A 125 -0.03 22.26 24.05
CA ALA A 125 0.27 21.50 25.26
C ALA A 125 -0.64 20.27 25.40
N TRP A 126 -1.95 20.42 25.20
CA TRP A 126 -2.88 19.28 25.22
C TRP A 126 -2.50 18.20 24.21
N TYR A 127 -2.23 18.58 22.97
CA TYR A 127 -1.88 17.65 21.91
C TYR A 127 -0.62 16.85 22.25
N VAL A 128 0.45 17.52 22.71
CA VAL A 128 1.72 16.87 23.05
C VAL A 128 1.59 15.99 24.29
N ALA A 129 0.85 16.42 25.29
CA ALA A 129 0.58 15.62 26.50
C ALA A 129 -0.20 14.36 26.16
N THR A 130 -1.27 14.47 25.36
CA THR A 130 -2.08 13.34 24.89
C THR A 130 -1.24 12.37 24.05
N LYS A 131 -0.43 12.89 23.11
CA LYS A 131 0.50 12.06 22.31
C LYS A 131 1.42 11.24 23.21
N ARG A 132 1.98 11.85 24.26
CA ARG A 132 2.91 11.17 25.18
C ARG A 132 2.20 10.18 26.11
N ALA A 133 1.08 10.57 26.70
CA ALA A 133 0.38 9.76 27.71
C ALA A 133 -0.42 8.59 27.07
N ASP A 134 -1.25 8.88 26.07
CA ASP A 134 -2.20 7.92 25.55
C ASP A 134 -1.63 7.08 24.40
N PHE A 135 -0.68 7.62 23.65
CA PHE A 135 -0.11 6.98 22.46
C PHE A 135 1.38 6.65 22.59
N SER A 136 1.97 6.80 23.76
CA SER A 136 3.39 6.51 24.01
C SER A 136 4.33 7.24 23.04
N GLY A 137 3.94 8.43 22.58
CA GLY A 137 4.68 9.23 21.60
C GLY A 137 4.47 8.82 20.13
N ALA A 138 3.62 7.84 19.83
CA ALA A 138 3.36 7.41 18.47
C ALA A 138 2.52 8.44 17.70
N GLU A 139 3.17 9.20 16.82
CA GLU A 139 2.54 10.29 16.07
C GLU A 139 1.42 9.81 15.15
N GLU A 140 1.63 8.70 14.44
CA GLU A 140 0.65 8.18 13.49
C GLU A 140 -0.66 7.76 14.16
N ARG A 141 -0.60 7.27 15.42
CA ARG A 141 -1.80 6.98 16.19
C ARG A 141 -2.52 8.25 16.60
N MET A 142 -1.76 9.29 16.94
CA MET A 142 -2.31 10.59 17.25
C MET A 142 -2.99 11.19 16.03
N TRP A 143 -2.39 11.10 14.84
CA TRP A 143 -2.98 11.57 13.58
C TRP A 143 -4.26 10.81 13.19
N GLN A 144 -4.33 9.53 13.49
CA GLN A 144 -5.49 8.69 13.23
C GLN A 144 -6.69 9.05 14.12
N GLU A 145 -6.45 9.22 15.43
CA GLU A 145 -7.51 9.45 16.40
C GLU A 145 -7.82 10.95 16.59
N TYR A 146 -6.81 11.81 16.44
CA TYR A 146 -6.90 13.27 16.59
C TYR A 146 -6.26 13.99 15.40
N PRO A 147 -6.78 13.81 14.19
CA PRO A 147 -6.19 14.44 13.01
C PRO A 147 -6.37 15.94 12.98
N SER A 148 -5.38 16.64 12.41
CA SER A 148 -5.40 18.09 12.23
C SER A 148 -6.05 18.51 10.91
N TYR A 149 -5.94 17.67 9.86
CA TYR A 149 -6.54 17.88 8.54
C TYR A 149 -6.80 16.52 7.85
N PRO A 150 -7.69 16.46 6.83
CA PRO A 150 -8.15 15.18 6.27
C PRO A 150 -7.04 14.23 5.81
N ALA A 151 -6.05 14.75 5.07
CA ALA A 151 -4.95 13.91 4.57
C ALA A 151 -4.08 13.31 5.69
N GLU A 152 -3.98 13.97 6.85
CA GLU A 152 -3.25 13.46 8.01
C GLU A 152 -3.96 12.25 8.63
N ALA A 153 -5.29 12.27 8.69
CA ALA A 153 -6.09 11.20 9.27
C ALA A 153 -5.80 9.83 8.62
N PHE A 154 -5.56 9.82 7.33
CA PHE A 154 -5.32 8.61 6.56
C PHE A 154 -3.83 8.24 6.44
N GLN A 155 -2.92 9.01 7.08
CA GLN A 155 -1.51 8.60 7.09
C GLN A 155 -1.38 7.27 7.81
N VAL A 156 -0.91 6.27 7.08
CA VAL A 156 -0.72 4.93 7.64
C VAL A 156 0.39 5.00 8.68
N SER A 157 0.13 4.47 9.86
CA SER A 157 1.20 4.24 10.84
C SER A 157 2.33 3.46 10.18
N THR A 158 3.51 4.05 10.18
CA THR A 158 4.72 3.38 9.71
C THR A 158 5.31 2.47 10.78
N GLU A 159 4.76 2.53 12.00
CA GLU A 159 5.20 1.70 13.12
C GLU A 159 4.93 0.22 12.81
N GLY A 160 5.96 -0.55 12.88
CA GLY A 160 5.91 -1.97 12.53
C GLY A 160 5.96 -2.26 11.02
N ASN A 161 5.82 -1.28 10.14
CA ASN A 161 5.94 -1.51 8.70
C ASN A 161 7.39 -1.79 8.31
N TRP A 162 7.56 -2.86 7.51
CA TRP A 162 8.89 -3.32 7.14
C TRP A 162 9.61 -2.36 6.19
N TYR A 163 8.90 -1.72 5.26
CA TYR A 163 9.47 -0.90 4.18
C TYR A 163 9.13 0.59 4.28
N ALA A 164 8.53 1.05 5.38
CA ALA A 164 8.02 2.41 5.49
C ALA A 164 9.04 3.50 5.13
N LYS A 165 10.24 3.43 5.76
CA LYS A 165 11.31 4.40 5.49
C LYS A 165 11.79 4.32 4.05
N ASP A 166 11.91 3.11 3.51
CA ASP A 166 12.39 2.87 2.14
C ASP A 166 11.39 3.41 1.11
N MET A 167 10.09 3.26 1.36
CA MET A 167 9.04 3.79 0.48
C MET A 167 8.95 5.31 0.53
N ILE A 168 9.16 5.93 1.71
CA ILE A 168 9.27 7.39 1.84
C ILE A 168 10.45 7.91 1.01
N GLU A 169 11.63 7.31 1.15
CA GLU A 169 12.82 7.70 0.39
C GLU A 169 12.63 7.45 -1.12
N LEU A 170 11.96 6.35 -1.49
CA LEU A 170 11.62 6.03 -2.87
C LEU A 170 10.75 7.15 -3.50
N ARG A 171 9.70 7.61 -2.79
CA ARG A 171 8.85 8.71 -3.24
C ARG A 171 9.62 10.04 -3.33
N LYS A 172 10.42 10.38 -2.31
CA LYS A 172 11.21 11.62 -2.29
C LYS A 172 12.18 11.75 -3.47
N ARG A 173 12.81 10.63 -3.88
CA ARG A 173 13.74 10.65 -5.02
C ARG A 173 13.07 10.50 -6.39
N GLY A 174 11.73 10.44 -6.46
CA GLY A 174 10.99 10.23 -7.70
C GLY A 174 11.05 8.78 -8.22
N GLY A 175 11.26 7.80 -7.34
CA GLY A 175 11.28 6.39 -7.73
C GLY A 175 9.89 5.78 -7.96
N ILE A 176 8.82 6.47 -7.52
CA ILE A 176 7.44 6.19 -7.92
C ILE A 176 7.02 7.31 -8.85
N THR A 177 6.86 7.00 -10.12
CA THR A 177 6.60 7.97 -11.19
C THR A 177 6.03 7.26 -12.41
N ARG A 178 5.77 7.98 -13.49
CA ARG A 178 5.42 7.36 -14.76
C ARG A 178 6.64 6.63 -15.33
N VAL A 179 6.58 5.28 -15.38
CA VAL A 179 7.64 4.43 -15.96
C VAL A 179 7.14 3.90 -17.31
N PRO A 180 7.55 4.50 -18.43
CA PRO A 180 7.10 4.03 -19.74
C PRO A 180 7.64 2.62 -20.02
N ARG A 181 6.77 1.78 -20.57
CA ARG A 181 7.18 0.47 -21.11
C ARG A 181 8.16 0.68 -22.26
N LEU A 182 9.28 -0.02 -22.20
CA LEU A 182 10.24 -0.06 -23.29
C LEU A 182 10.07 -1.33 -24.12
N ASP A 183 10.66 -1.34 -25.32
CA ASP A 183 10.77 -2.54 -26.16
C ASP A 183 11.90 -3.45 -25.63
N LEU A 184 11.72 -3.91 -24.41
CA LEU A 184 12.59 -4.83 -23.70
C LEU A 184 11.77 -6.01 -23.17
N PRO A 185 12.36 -7.19 -23.08
CA PRO A 185 11.71 -8.34 -22.44
C PRO A 185 11.35 -8.06 -20.97
N VAL A 186 10.25 -8.68 -20.53
CA VAL A 186 9.70 -8.50 -19.18
C VAL A 186 9.98 -9.73 -18.34
N ASN A 187 10.59 -9.54 -17.19
CA ASN A 187 10.68 -10.54 -16.14
C ASN A 187 9.46 -10.48 -15.26
N THR A 188 9.03 -11.60 -14.72
CA THR A 188 7.96 -11.64 -13.71
C THR A 188 8.44 -12.29 -12.43
N PHE A 189 8.01 -11.75 -11.29
CA PHE A 189 8.34 -12.29 -9.96
C PHE A 189 7.05 -12.63 -9.25
N TRP A 190 6.94 -13.89 -8.84
CA TRP A 190 5.70 -14.47 -8.34
C TRP A 190 5.78 -14.78 -6.86
N ASP A 191 4.67 -14.57 -6.18
CA ASP A 191 4.31 -15.29 -4.97
C ASP A 191 3.03 -16.06 -5.23
N ILE A 192 3.04 -17.36 -5.00
CA ILE A 192 1.94 -18.27 -5.36
C ILE A 192 1.35 -18.85 -4.08
N GLY A 193 0.27 -18.26 -3.61
CA GLY A 193 -0.50 -18.76 -2.47
C GLY A 193 -1.50 -19.84 -2.87
N ASN A 194 -1.70 -20.84 -2.02
CA ASN A 194 -2.69 -21.89 -2.26
C ASN A 194 -4.11 -21.47 -1.89
N SER A 195 -4.25 -20.61 -0.89
CA SER A 195 -5.53 -20.12 -0.34
C SER A 195 -5.55 -18.61 -0.18
N ASP A 196 -4.39 -17.97 -0.21
CA ASP A 196 -4.23 -16.59 0.24
C ASP A 196 -4.21 -15.60 -0.94
N GLY A 197 -3.78 -16.05 -2.11
CA GLY A 197 -3.69 -15.23 -3.30
C GLY A 197 -2.36 -15.40 -4.02
N THR A 198 -2.31 -14.96 -5.26
CA THR A 198 -1.10 -14.94 -6.08
C THR A 198 -0.80 -13.52 -6.49
N ALA A 199 0.45 -13.09 -6.31
CA ALA A 199 0.93 -11.78 -6.72
C ALA A 199 2.03 -11.90 -7.77
N ILE A 200 2.02 -10.99 -8.75
CA ILE A 200 2.97 -10.97 -9.87
C ILE A 200 3.44 -9.55 -10.10
N TRP A 201 4.75 -9.32 -9.98
CA TRP A 201 5.39 -8.10 -10.41
C TRP A 201 5.94 -8.24 -11.82
N PHE A 202 5.78 -7.20 -12.65
CA PHE A 202 6.31 -7.13 -14.01
C PHE A 202 7.47 -6.15 -14.06
N HIS A 203 8.62 -6.62 -14.49
CA HIS A 203 9.88 -5.90 -14.38
C HIS A 203 10.64 -5.88 -15.69
N GLN A 204 11.25 -4.75 -16.01
CA GLN A 204 12.23 -4.60 -17.08
C GLN A 204 13.58 -4.21 -16.49
N ASP A 205 14.66 -4.85 -16.94
CA ASP A 205 16.02 -4.44 -16.63
C ASP A 205 16.53 -3.52 -17.77
N LEU A 206 16.84 -2.29 -17.44
CA LEU A 206 17.49 -1.38 -18.37
C LEU A 206 18.93 -1.15 -17.93
N ARG A 207 19.85 -2.02 -18.36
CA ARG A 207 21.29 -1.92 -18.05
C ARG A 207 21.58 -1.85 -16.54
N GLY A 208 20.85 -2.60 -15.76
CA GLY A 208 20.96 -2.63 -14.30
C GLY A 208 20.03 -1.68 -13.56
N GLU A 209 19.25 -0.85 -14.27
CA GLU A 209 18.15 -0.08 -13.70
C GLU A 209 16.89 -0.96 -13.61
N ASP A 210 16.39 -1.16 -12.41
CA ASP A 210 15.19 -1.96 -12.15
C ASP A 210 13.95 -1.13 -12.34
N ARG A 211 13.09 -1.55 -13.26
CA ARG A 211 11.88 -0.84 -13.66
C ARG A 211 10.67 -1.74 -13.54
N PHE A 212 9.84 -1.49 -12.54
CA PHE A 212 8.55 -2.16 -12.37
C PHE A 212 7.50 -1.41 -13.16
N ILE A 213 6.94 -2.08 -14.17
CA ILE A 213 6.01 -1.46 -15.14
C ILE A 213 4.55 -1.81 -14.87
N ASP A 214 4.30 -2.91 -14.12
CA ASP A 214 2.94 -3.38 -13.83
C ASP A 214 2.95 -4.31 -12.61
N TYR A 215 1.77 -4.53 -12.06
CA TYR A 215 1.50 -5.45 -10.96
C TYR A 215 0.15 -6.12 -11.15
N TYR A 216 0.06 -7.39 -10.82
CA TYR A 216 -1.19 -8.15 -10.81
C TYR A 216 -1.32 -8.96 -9.53
N GLU A 217 -2.51 -9.05 -8.98
CA GLU A 217 -2.83 -10.01 -7.93
C GLU A 217 -4.25 -10.57 -8.13
N GLY A 218 -4.41 -11.86 -7.85
CA GLY A 218 -5.67 -12.58 -7.87
C GLY A 218 -5.82 -13.51 -6.68
N HIS A 219 -7.05 -13.84 -6.31
CA HIS A 219 -7.36 -14.70 -5.18
C HIS A 219 -8.28 -15.84 -5.64
N ASN A 220 -8.04 -17.06 -5.15
CA ASN A 220 -8.84 -18.25 -5.46
C ASN A 220 -8.95 -18.58 -6.96
N GLU A 221 -7.94 -18.22 -7.74
CA GLU A 221 -7.88 -18.49 -9.16
C GLU A 221 -6.95 -19.66 -9.50
N ASP A 222 -7.20 -20.37 -10.58
CA ASP A 222 -6.33 -21.43 -11.05
C ASP A 222 -5.15 -20.89 -11.90
N LEU A 223 -4.18 -21.75 -12.18
CA LEU A 223 -3.00 -21.35 -12.97
C LEU A 223 -3.34 -20.90 -14.40
N ARG A 224 -4.45 -21.38 -14.97
CA ARG A 224 -4.90 -20.98 -16.32
C ARG A 224 -5.37 -19.55 -16.34
N HIS A 225 -5.99 -19.09 -15.26
CA HIS A 225 -6.38 -17.70 -15.10
C HIS A 225 -5.15 -16.79 -15.16
N TYR A 226 -4.11 -17.07 -14.38
CA TYR A 226 -2.88 -16.26 -14.38
C TYR A 226 -2.17 -16.30 -15.73
N VAL A 227 -2.16 -17.44 -16.42
CA VAL A 227 -1.64 -17.54 -17.78
C VAL A 227 -2.44 -16.68 -18.77
N ALA A 228 -3.78 -16.64 -18.64
CA ALA A 228 -4.62 -15.78 -19.47
C ALA A 228 -4.32 -14.28 -19.21
N GLU A 229 -4.13 -13.90 -17.94
CA GLU A 229 -3.73 -12.53 -17.56
C GLU A 229 -2.37 -12.15 -18.16
N LEU A 230 -1.35 -13.03 -18.06
CA LEU A 230 -0.05 -12.78 -18.68
C LEU A 230 -0.17 -12.55 -20.19
N ARG A 231 -0.94 -13.38 -20.88
CA ARG A 231 -1.17 -13.27 -22.34
C ARG A 231 -1.91 -11.98 -22.70
N ALA A 232 -2.87 -11.57 -21.88
CA ALA A 232 -3.63 -10.34 -22.08
C ALA A 232 -2.78 -9.07 -21.99
N LYS A 233 -1.67 -9.10 -21.21
CA LYS A 233 -0.71 -7.99 -21.12
C LYS A 233 0.04 -7.73 -22.44
N GLY A 234 0.17 -8.73 -23.32
CA GLY A 234 0.89 -8.60 -24.59
C GLY A 234 2.35 -8.24 -24.43
N PHE A 235 3.00 -8.71 -23.36
CA PHE A 235 4.42 -8.55 -23.15
C PHE A 235 5.21 -9.67 -23.86
N VAL A 236 6.43 -9.37 -24.24
CA VAL A 236 7.45 -10.38 -24.55
C VAL A 236 8.15 -10.69 -23.24
N PHE A 237 8.05 -11.93 -22.78
CA PHE A 237 8.66 -12.32 -21.53
C PHE A 237 10.08 -12.84 -21.72
N ASP A 238 10.94 -12.60 -20.73
CA ASP A 238 12.28 -13.23 -20.64
C ASP A 238 12.21 -14.43 -19.67
N THR A 239 11.97 -14.16 -18.40
CA THR A 239 11.98 -15.21 -17.37
C THR A 239 10.88 -14.97 -16.34
N HIS A 240 10.17 -16.03 -16.00
CA HIS A 240 9.21 -16.07 -14.89
C HIS A 240 9.89 -16.65 -13.66
N TYR A 241 10.10 -15.82 -12.64
CA TYR A 241 10.75 -16.23 -11.38
C TYR A 241 9.67 -16.68 -10.38
N LEU A 242 9.72 -17.94 -10.01
CA LEU A 242 8.77 -18.59 -9.14
C LEU A 242 9.34 -18.76 -7.72
N PRO A 243 8.48 -18.84 -6.68
CA PRO A 243 8.92 -19.14 -5.33
C PRO A 243 9.49 -20.56 -5.22
N HIS A 244 10.31 -20.78 -4.20
CA HIS A 244 11.07 -22.02 -3.98
C HIS A 244 10.21 -23.30 -3.93
N ASP A 245 8.97 -23.18 -3.47
CA ASP A 245 8.03 -24.30 -3.36
C ASP A 245 7.30 -24.62 -4.66
N ALA A 246 7.49 -23.83 -5.72
CA ALA A 246 6.93 -24.09 -7.04
C ALA A 246 7.45 -25.39 -7.69
N ASP A 247 8.56 -25.94 -7.21
CA ASP A 247 9.08 -27.25 -7.60
C ASP A 247 8.55 -28.41 -6.75
N HIS A 248 7.83 -28.13 -5.66
CA HIS A 248 7.27 -29.17 -4.83
C HIS A 248 6.11 -29.87 -5.54
N LYS A 249 6.21 -31.19 -5.67
CA LYS A 249 5.16 -32.01 -6.27
C LYS A 249 4.03 -32.24 -5.25
N ARG A 250 2.79 -32.09 -5.68
CA ARG A 250 1.60 -32.27 -4.84
C ARG A 250 0.76 -33.46 -5.32
N LEU A 251 0.33 -34.28 -4.41
CA LEU A 251 -0.56 -35.43 -4.73
C LEU A 251 -1.89 -34.96 -5.30
N SER A 252 -2.41 -33.81 -4.84
CA SER A 252 -3.62 -33.17 -5.39
C SER A 252 -3.51 -32.85 -6.87
N ASP A 253 -2.28 -32.62 -7.38
CA ASP A 253 -2.02 -32.15 -8.73
C ASP A 253 -1.37 -33.25 -9.59
N TYR A 254 -1.81 -34.47 -9.39
CA TYR A 254 -1.28 -35.65 -10.12
C TYR A 254 0.24 -35.82 -9.96
N ASN A 255 0.76 -35.48 -8.80
CA ASN A 255 2.20 -35.55 -8.48
C ASN A 255 3.06 -34.62 -9.37
N ARG A 256 2.51 -33.48 -9.76
CA ARG A 256 3.18 -32.44 -10.56
C ARG A 256 3.51 -31.23 -9.70
N SER A 257 4.56 -30.51 -10.10
CA SER A 257 4.89 -29.23 -9.51
C SER A 257 4.17 -28.07 -10.22
N THR A 258 4.03 -26.95 -9.52
CA THR A 258 3.46 -25.72 -10.10
C THR A 258 4.27 -25.26 -11.31
N ARG A 259 5.61 -25.37 -11.27
CA ARG A 259 6.48 -25.04 -12.39
C ARG A 259 6.22 -25.94 -13.60
N GLU A 260 6.10 -27.26 -13.41
CA GLU A 260 5.78 -28.21 -14.50
C GLU A 260 4.43 -27.88 -15.14
N MET A 261 3.42 -27.52 -14.34
CA MET A 261 2.09 -27.14 -14.85
C MET A 261 2.12 -25.84 -15.65
N LEU A 262 2.84 -24.82 -15.17
CA LEU A 262 3.01 -23.56 -15.90
C LEU A 262 3.78 -23.76 -17.20
N GLN A 263 4.82 -24.61 -17.21
CA GLN A 263 5.59 -24.92 -18.40
C GLN A 263 4.73 -25.58 -19.50
N ASP A 264 3.76 -26.42 -19.13
CA ASP A 264 2.84 -27.02 -20.08
C ASP A 264 1.80 -26.01 -20.60
N LEU A 265 1.36 -25.09 -19.75
CA LEU A 265 0.40 -24.06 -20.15
C LEU A 265 1.05 -22.98 -21.03
N MET A 266 2.34 -22.75 -20.90
CA MET A 266 3.13 -21.76 -21.65
C MET A 266 4.40 -22.40 -22.22
N PRO A 267 4.28 -23.31 -23.19
CA PRO A 267 5.45 -23.96 -23.80
C PRO A 267 6.29 -22.90 -24.53
N GLY A 268 7.60 -22.93 -24.27
CA GLY A 268 8.54 -21.94 -24.83
C GLY A 268 8.92 -20.81 -23.88
N GLU A 269 8.13 -20.54 -22.84
CA GLU A 269 8.49 -19.57 -21.80
C GLU A 269 9.47 -20.18 -20.79
N ARG A 270 10.29 -19.34 -20.17
CA ARG A 270 11.29 -19.75 -19.18
C ARG A 270 10.78 -19.57 -17.77
N PHE A 271 10.67 -20.64 -17.02
CA PHE A 271 10.32 -20.63 -15.59
C PHE A 271 11.52 -21.03 -14.74
N THR A 272 11.91 -20.17 -13.82
CA THR A 272 13.06 -20.36 -12.94
C THR A 272 12.62 -20.25 -11.48
N VAL A 273 12.98 -21.24 -10.67
CA VAL A 273 12.67 -21.21 -9.23
C VAL A 273 13.78 -20.47 -8.50
N VAL A 274 13.38 -19.50 -7.67
CA VAL A 274 14.30 -18.76 -6.80
C VAL A 274 14.50 -19.56 -5.52
N PRO A 275 15.75 -19.83 -5.10
CA PRO A 275 16.03 -20.58 -3.88
C PRO A 275 15.39 -19.94 -2.63
N LEU A 276 15.11 -20.73 -1.60
CA LEU A 276 14.54 -20.22 -0.34
C LEU A 276 15.55 -19.35 0.42
N ILE A 277 15.08 -18.19 0.90
CA ILE A 277 15.74 -17.48 2.01
C ILE A 277 15.06 -17.94 3.31
N THR A 278 15.80 -18.63 4.17
CA THR A 278 15.28 -19.15 5.43
C THR A 278 14.98 -18.04 6.44
N GLU A 279 15.74 -16.96 6.39
CA GLU A 279 15.62 -15.82 7.31
C GLU A 279 14.81 -14.68 6.69
N LEU A 280 13.56 -14.48 7.14
CA LEU A 280 12.69 -13.41 6.65
C LEU A 280 13.36 -12.03 6.68
N VAL A 281 14.04 -11.71 7.79
CA VAL A 281 14.70 -10.42 7.96
C VAL A 281 15.82 -10.21 6.95
N ALA A 282 16.57 -11.26 6.59
CA ALA A 282 17.60 -11.19 5.55
C ALA A 282 16.99 -10.85 4.18
N GLY A 283 15.89 -11.49 3.80
CA GLY A 283 15.16 -11.17 2.58
C GLY A 283 14.63 -9.75 2.54
N ILE A 284 14.12 -9.25 3.66
CA ILE A 284 13.67 -7.85 3.79
C ILE A 284 14.85 -6.88 3.61
N GLN A 285 16.01 -7.16 4.19
CA GLN A 285 17.20 -6.31 4.03
C GLN A 285 17.72 -6.29 2.59
N GLN A 286 17.68 -7.42 1.89
CA GLN A 286 18.00 -7.46 0.46
C GLN A 286 17.04 -6.60 -0.35
N THR A 287 15.74 -6.70 -0.09
CA THR A 287 14.72 -5.88 -0.75
C THR A 287 14.98 -4.39 -0.52
N ARG A 288 15.22 -3.97 0.73
CA ARG A 288 15.57 -2.58 1.07
C ARG A 288 16.79 -2.06 0.32
N LYS A 289 17.82 -2.90 0.19
CA LYS A 289 19.04 -2.55 -0.56
C LYS A 289 18.71 -2.21 -2.00
N HIS A 290 17.91 -3.05 -2.66
CA HIS A 290 17.59 -2.90 -4.08
C HIS A 290 16.52 -1.85 -4.36
N LEU A 291 15.57 -1.62 -3.46
CA LEU A 291 14.56 -0.56 -3.56
C LEU A 291 15.18 0.82 -3.77
N LYS A 292 16.39 1.06 -3.25
CA LYS A 292 17.07 2.36 -3.37
C LYS A 292 17.33 2.78 -4.83
N GLY A 293 17.46 1.82 -5.75
CA GLY A 293 17.70 2.07 -7.19
C GLY A 293 16.52 1.76 -8.10
N ALA A 294 15.42 1.21 -7.58
CA ALA A 294 14.31 0.75 -8.38
C ALA A 294 13.32 1.88 -8.73
N TYR A 295 12.61 1.73 -9.84
CA TYR A 295 11.53 2.62 -10.28
C TYR A 295 10.24 1.83 -10.44
N PHE A 296 9.12 2.45 -10.03
CA PHE A 296 7.80 1.84 -10.10
C PHE A 296 6.85 2.76 -10.85
N ASP A 297 6.14 2.20 -11.84
CA ASP A 297 5.09 2.94 -12.53
C ASP A 297 3.95 3.26 -11.55
N GLU A 298 3.63 4.54 -11.43
CA GLU A 298 2.65 5.04 -10.46
C GLU A 298 1.23 4.52 -10.70
N THR A 299 0.92 4.14 -11.94
CA THR A 299 -0.41 3.65 -12.33
C THR A 299 -0.45 2.12 -12.38
N GLY A 300 0.45 1.50 -13.12
CA GLY A 300 0.49 0.05 -13.27
C GLY A 300 0.83 -0.69 -11.99
N CYS A 301 1.67 -0.07 -11.15
CA CYS A 301 2.10 -0.66 -9.87
C CYS A 301 1.32 -0.15 -8.64
N ASP A 302 0.31 0.73 -8.78
CA ASP A 302 -0.38 1.36 -7.65
C ASP A 302 -0.82 0.37 -6.57
N LYS A 303 -1.45 -0.72 -6.98
CA LYS A 303 -1.92 -1.77 -6.05
C LYS A 303 -0.75 -2.45 -5.33
N GLY A 304 0.30 -2.82 -6.06
CA GLY A 304 1.49 -3.44 -5.47
C GLY A 304 2.27 -2.49 -4.55
N ILE A 305 2.38 -1.21 -4.90
CA ILE A 305 2.97 -0.17 -4.04
C ILE A 305 2.24 -0.10 -2.70
N LYS A 306 0.91 -0.09 -2.71
CA LYS A 306 0.09 -0.12 -1.49
C LYS A 306 0.32 -1.39 -0.66
N ARG A 307 0.54 -2.55 -1.31
CA ARG A 307 0.90 -3.79 -0.60
C ARG A 307 2.24 -3.68 0.11
N ILE A 308 3.25 -3.10 -0.54
CA ILE A 308 4.56 -2.88 0.08
C ILE A 308 4.46 -1.88 1.24
N GLU A 309 3.73 -0.78 1.06
CA GLU A 309 3.52 0.25 2.10
C GLU A 309 2.74 -0.30 3.30
N GLY A 310 1.82 -1.23 3.07
CA GLY A 310 1.03 -1.88 4.12
C GLY A 310 1.68 -3.11 4.75
N TYR A 311 2.83 -3.60 4.24
CA TYR A 311 3.48 -4.79 4.76
C TYR A 311 4.12 -4.53 6.12
N ARG A 312 3.54 -5.12 7.17
CA ARG A 312 3.90 -4.82 8.56
C ARG A 312 4.12 -6.08 9.40
N LYS A 313 4.75 -5.87 10.53
CA LYS A 313 4.89 -6.86 11.60
C LYS A 313 3.53 -7.12 12.25
N ARG A 314 3.32 -8.36 12.69
CA ARG A 314 2.14 -8.70 13.48
C ARG A 314 2.21 -8.04 14.85
N PHE A 315 1.14 -7.36 15.25
CA PHE A 315 1.03 -6.77 16.57
C PHE A 315 0.48 -7.79 17.58
N ASN A 316 1.24 -8.10 18.61
CA ASN A 316 0.79 -8.92 19.73
C ASN A 316 0.06 -8.06 20.76
N ARG A 317 -1.27 -8.12 20.75
CA ARG A 317 -2.11 -7.31 21.65
C ARG A 317 -1.89 -7.62 23.13
N ALA A 318 -1.58 -8.88 23.49
CA ALA A 318 -1.36 -9.28 24.87
C ALA A 318 -0.06 -8.70 25.45
N GLU A 319 0.96 -8.53 24.60
CA GLU A 319 2.26 -7.99 24.97
C GLU A 319 2.41 -6.51 24.63
N GLY A 320 1.45 -5.91 23.91
CA GLY A 320 1.50 -4.52 23.49
C GLY A 320 2.64 -4.17 22.55
N ARG A 321 3.20 -5.14 21.81
CA ARG A 321 4.38 -4.94 20.94
C ARG A 321 4.26 -5.68 19.60
N TYR A 322 5.02 -5.22 18.62
CA TYR A 322 5.18 -5.92 17.35
C TYR A 322 6.10 -7.14 17.48
N THR A 323 5.71 -8.24 16.83
CA THR A 323 6.54 -9.45 16.70
C THR A 323 7.48 -9.33 15.48
N SER A 324 8.39 -10.30 15.33
CA SER A 324 9.21 -10.42 14.11
C SER A 324 8.47 -11.06 12.94
N ASP A 325 7.25 -11.56 13.15
CA ASP A 325 6.45 -12.20 12.10
C ASP A 325 5.67 -11.15 11.30
N PRO A 326 5.40 -11.38 10.01
CA PRO A 326 4.52 -10.53 9.24
C PRO A 326 3.05 -10.69 9.66
N ASP A 327 2.29 -9.60 9.53
CA ASP A 327 0.85 -9.62 9.64
C ASP A 327 0.24 -10.09 8.30
N LYS A 328 -0.22 -11.34 8.25
CA LYS A 328 -0.85 -11.90 7.05
C LYS A 328 -2.33 -11.55 6.92
N SER A 329 -2.93 -10.93 7.94
CA SER A 329 -4.36 -10.62 7.95
C SER A 329 -4.76 -9.43 7.09
N ASN A 330 -3.78 -8.62 6.64
CA ASN A 330 -4.04 -7.40 5.88
C ASN A 330 -3.87 -7.56 4.34
N GLY A 331 -3.60 -8.78 3.85
CA GLY A 331 -3.44 -9.08 2.43
C GLY A 331 -2.26 -8.38 1.74
N CYS A 332 -1.25 -7.95 2.51
CA CYS A 332 -0.08 -7.26 1.99
C CYS A 332 1.13 -8.18 1.79
N SER A 333 1.06 -9.39 2.34
CA SER A 333 2.18 -10.34 2.29
C SER A 333 2.49 -10.80 0.87
N GLU A 334 1.50 -11.11 0.07
CA GLU A 334 1.67 -11.68 -1.26
C GLU A 334 2.48 -10.74 -2.17
N GLY A 335 2.11 -9.45 -2.21
CA GLY A 335 2.83 -8.46 -3.01
C GLY A 335 4.25 -8.18 -2.50
N ALA A 336 4.45 -8.19 -1.19
CA ALA A 336 5.76 -8.00 -0.58
C ALA A 336 6.65 -9.23 -0.74
N ASP A 337 6.09 -10.44 -0.67
CA ASP A 337 6.80 -11.69 -0.82
C ASP A 337 7.23 -11.89 -2.28
N ALA A 338 6.37 -11.57 -3.26
CA ALA A 338 6.73 -11.53 -4.66
C ALA A 338 7.86 -10.53 -4.96
N LEU A 339 7.86 -9.35 -4.31
CA LEU A 339 8.94 -8.38 -4.46
C LEU A 339 10.26 -8.90 -3.84
N ARG A 340 10.19 -9.65 -2.74
CA ARG A 340 11.37 -10.30 -2.18
C ARG A 340 11.98 -11.33 -3.12
N GLN A 341 11.17 -12.04 -3.92
CA GLN A 341 11.70 -12.94 -4.95
C GLN A 341 12.58 -12.19 -5.95
N TRP A 342 12.17 -10.98 -6.37
CA TRP A 342 13.02 -10.14 -7.23
C TRP A 342 14.35 -9.80 -6.56
N ALA A 343 14.30 -9.29 -5.34
CA ALA A 343 15.52 -8.87 -4.65
C ALA A 343 16.50 -10.04 -4.46
N GLN A 344 16.00 -11.22 -4.14
CA GLN A 344 16.78 -12.43 -4.00
C GLN A 344 17.35 -12.92 -5.33
N ALA A 345 16.53 -12.97 -6.38
CA ALA A 345 16.99 -13.35 -7.71
C ALA A 345 18.11 -12.41 -8.19
N LYS A 346 18.00 -11.11 -7.87
CA LYS A 346 19.02 -10.12 -8.19
C LYS A 346 20.32 -10.33 -7.38
N GLU A 347 20.24 -10.58 -6.07
CA GLU A 347 21.41 -10.91 -5.23
C GLU A 347 22.14 -12.16 -5.73
N LEU A 348 21.42 -13.14 -6.27
CA LEU A 348 21.97 -14.36 -6.84
C LEU A 348 22.48 -14.20 -8.29
N GLY A 349 22.38 -12.97 -8.86
CA GLY A 349 22.79 -12.71 -10.24
C GLY A 349 21.93 -13.42 -11.30
N MET A 350 20.70 -13.83 -10.94
CA MET A 350 19.77 -14.50 -11.86
C MET A 350 19.11 -13.51 -12.83
N VAL A 351 18.91 -12.27 -12.40
CA VAL A 351 18.30 -11.18 -13.18
C VAL A 351 19.38 -10.48 -14.01
N GLY A 352 19.11 -10.20 -15.28
CA GLY A 352 20.02 -9.47 -16.17
C GLY A 352 21.12 -10.33 -16.81
N SER A 353 21.16 -11.64 -16.54
CA SER A 353 22.19 -12.53 -17.14
C SER A 353 21.99 -12.78 -18.63
N ALA A 354 20.78 -12.67 -19.16
CA ALA A 354 20.49 -12.90 -20.58
C ALA A 354 20.79 -11.66 -21.47
N SER A 355 20.72 -10.45 -20.93
CA SER A 355 20.95 -9.20 -21.69
C SER A 355 22.44 -8.91 -21.95
N LYS A 356 23.36 -9.65 -21.35
CA LYS A 356 24.82 -9.45 -21.58
C LYS A 356 25.31 -9.88 -22.97
N GLN A 357 24.45 -10.48 -23.79
CA GLN A 357 24.81 -10.94 -25.14
C GLN A 357 24.26 -10.11 -26.30
N GLN A 358 23.43 -9.09 -26.04
CA GLN A 358 23.05 -8.16 -27.11
C GLN A 358 24.03 -6.99 -27.21
N SER A 359 24.53 -6.83 -28.42
CA SER A 359 25.60 -5.96 -28.86
C SER A 359 25.62 -4.53 -28.29
N TYR A 360 26.85 -4.06 -28.02
CA TYR A 360 27.23 -2.75 -27.54
C TYR A 360 26.99 -1.58 -28.55
N ASP A 361 26.22 -1.77 -29.63
CA ASP A 361 26.15 -0.85 -30.77
C ASP A 361 24.88 0.02 -30.85
N GLU A 362 23.93 -0.09 -29.92
CA GLU A 362 22.79 0.83 -29.90
C GLU A 362 23.03 2.02 -28.96
N PRO A 363 22.72 3.27 -29.42
CA PRO A 363 22.82 4.43 -28.56
C PRO A 363 21.88 4.30 -27.35
N PRO A 364 22.24 4.85 -26.18
CA PRO A 364 21.40 4.78 -25.01
C PRO A 364 20.01 5.38 -25.32
N PRO A 365 18.92 4.73 -24.86
CA PRO A 365 17.59 5.31 -24.98
C PRO A 365 17.55 6.68 -24.29
N PRO A 366 16.68 7.61 -24.75
CA PRO A 366 16.55 8.92 -24.14
C PRO A 366 16.16 8.79 -22.66
N ASP A 367 16.64 9.73 -21.85
CA ASP A 367 16.32 9.75 -20.42
C ASP A 367 14.80 9.94 -20.25
N TRP A 368 14.12 8.90 -19.84
CA TRP A 368 12.65 8.88 -19.67
C TRP A 368 12.16 9.70 -18.46
N ARG A 369 13.09 10.27 -17.67
CA ARG A 369 12.85 11.07 -16.46
C ARG A 369 12.70 12.57 -16.71
N THR A 370 12.87 13.05 -17.94
CA THR A 370 12.76 14.47 -18.33
C THR A 370 11.38 14.83 -18.88
#